data_d49a25ec1cad4e327befb4a9a5520e5d
#
_entry.id   d49a25ec1cad4e327befb4a9a5520e5d
#
_cell.length_a   1.000
_cell.length_b   1.000
_cell.length_c   1.000
_cell.angle_alpha   90.00
_cell.angle_beta   90.00
_cell.angle_gamma   90.00
#
_symmetry.space_group_name_H-M   'P 1'
#
loop_
_entity.id
_entity.type
_entity.pdbx_description
1 polymer ?
#
loop_
_entity_poly.entity_id
_entity_poly.type
_entity_poly.pdbx_seq_one_letter_code
_entity_poly.pdbx_strand_id
1 'polypeptide(L)'
;MLSSLADLKNKLERKGGRLHFFEGIAEVVVEQILSKYEVGLVTFNKDYTPFSMKRDKKIESLCKSQKIEVAIFADAFLQEPDSVLKDNGEPYTVFTPFCKKAQKLAVRKPRILRKSNFTNEKLKGEVNPKLGLIGGRSEGIKLLKGIKKLTKYETLRDFPAQDYTTHL
;
A
#
# COMPACT_ATOMS: atom_id res chain seq x y z
N MET A 1 11.54 0.52 0.02
CA MET A 1 10.36 1.41 0.14
C MET A 1 10.57 2.77 -0.54
N LEU A 2 11.57 3.59 -0.20
CA LEU A 2 11.78 4.91 -0.82
C LEU A 2 11.95 4.87 -2.34
N SER A 3 12.64 3.89 -2.88
CA SER A 3 12.78 3.70 -4.34
C SER A 3 11.45 3.39 -5.02
N SER A 4 10.57 2.60 -4.37
CA SER A 4 9.21 2.33 -4.87
C SER A 4 8.36 3.61 -4.90
N LEU A 5 8.53 4.46 -3.90
CA LEU A 5 7.86 5.77 -3.86
C LEU A 5 8.40 6.71 -4.94
N ALA A 6 9.71 6.68 -5.24
CA ALA A 6 10.29 7.44 -6.34
C ALA A 6 9.73 6.97 -7.71
N ASP A 7 9.62 5.66 -7.93
CA ASP A 7 8.99 5.10 -9.13
C ASP A 7 7.53 5.53 -9.27
N LEU A 8 6.78 5.52 -8.16
CA LEU A 8 5.39 5.98 -8.13
C LEU A 8 5.29 7.47 -8.42
N LYS A 9 6.15 8.30 -7.80
CA LYS A 9 6.24 9.74 -8.05
C LYS A 9 6.43 10.02 -9.53
N ASN A 10 7.43 9.41 -10.16
CA ASN A 10 7.71 9.58 -11.59
C ASN A 10 6.52 9.18 -12.47
N LYS A 11 5.77 8.15 -12.09
CA LYS A 11 4.56 7.73 -12.83
C LYS A 11 3.41 8.73 -12.70
N LEU A 12 3.22 9.29 -11.50
CA LEU A 12 2.17 10.27 -11.27
C LEU A 12 2.49 11.58 -12.01
N GLU A 13 3.74 12.03 -11.97
CA GLU A 13 4.19 13.25 -12.68
C GLU A 13 3.97 13.13 -14.18
N ARG A 14 4.22 11.97 -14.80
CA ARG A 14 3.93 11.73 -16.24
C ARG A 14 2.43 11.80 -16.57
N LYS A 15 1.56 11.68 -15.57
CA LYS A 15 0.09 11.79 -15.71
C LYS A 15 -0.46 13.14 -15.25
N GLY A 16 0.42 14.12 -15.02
CA GLY A 16 0.03 15.45 -14.53
C GLY A 16 -0.30 15.50 -13.04
N GLY A 17 0.07 14.46 -12.28
CA GLY A 17 -0.13 14.39 -10.84
C GLY A 17 1.15 14.63 -10.06
N ARG A 18 1.04 14.56 -8.74
CA ARG A 18 2.17 14.70 -7.82
C ARG A 18 2.03 13.75 -6.64
N LEU A 19 3.14 13.17 -6.19
CA LEU A 19 3.23 12.45 -4.93
C LEU A 19 3.94 13.34 -3.92
N HIS A 20 3.24 13.67 -2.85
CA HIS A 20 3.78 14.51 -1.77
C HIS A 20 4.36 13.63 -0.66
N PHE A 21 5.47 14.07 -0.06
CA PHE A 21 6.11 13.42 1.06
C PHE A 21 6.10 14.38 2.25
N PHE A 22 5.70 13.87 3.40
CA PHE A 22 5.71 14.61 4.65
C PHE A 22 6.41 13.78 5.72
N GLU A 23 7.05 14.45 6.67
CA GLU A 23 7.67 13.85 7.84
C GLU A 23 6.88 14.25 9.08
N GLY A 24 6.58 13.27 9.95
CA GLY A 24 5.87 13.52 11.20
C GLY A 24 4.81 12.48 11.53
N ILE A 25 4.02 12.76 12.55
CA ILE A 25 2.89 11.95 12.97
C ILE A 25 1.76 12.14 11.95
N ALA A 26 1.27 11.06 11.38
CA ALA A 26 0.36 11.10 10.22
C ALA A 26 -0.91 11.93 10.47
N GLU A 27 -1.57 11.76 11.63
CA GLU A 27 -2.77 12.53 11.96
C GLU A 27 -2.49 14.03 12.11
N VAL A 28 -1.32 14.42 12.63
CA VAL A 28 -0.91 15.84 12.74
C VAL A 28 -0.62 16.42 11.35
N VAL A 29 0.05 15.68 10.48
CA VAL A 29 0.30 16.09 9.10
C VAL A 29 -1.01 16.26 8.34
N VAL A 30 -1.94 15.31 8.47
CA VAL A 30 -3.26 15.41 7.84
C VAL A 30 -4.01 16.64 8.34
N GLU A 31 -4.03 16.90 9.65
CA GLU A 31 -4.65 18.11 10.22
C GLU A 31 -4.07 19.40 9.63
N GLN A 32 -2.75 19.49 9.49
CA GLN A 32 -2.08 20.63 8.87
C GLN A 32 -2.45 20.81 7.39
N ILE A 33 -2.65 19.72 6.67
CA ILE A 33 -3.11 19.77 5.27
C ILE A 33 -4.55 20.26 5.22
N LEU A 34 -5.45 19.66 6.00
CA LEU A 34 -6.86 20.02 6.04
C LEU A 34 -7.09 21.47 6.47
N SER A 35 -6.23 22.04 7.33
CA SER A 35 -6.32 23.44 7.74
C SER A 35 -5.87 24.46 6.69
N LYS A 36 -5.08 24.00 5.69
CA LYS A 36 -4.46 24.89 4.68
C LYS A 36 -5.10 24.79 3.30
N TYR A 37 -5.76 23.69 3.03
CA TYR A 37 -6.30 23.38 1.70
C TYR A 37 -7.76 23.00 1.79
N GLU A 38 -8.52 23.35 0.79
CA GLU A 38 -9.91 22.93 0.66
C GLU A 38 -9.95 21.46 0.21
N VAL A 39 -10.34 20.58 1.13
CA VAL A 39 -10.38 19.13 0.93
C VAL A 39 -11.81 18.65 1.11
N GLY A 40 -12.41 18.09 0.07
CA GLY A 40 -13.77 17.54 0.13
C GLY A 40 -13.80 16.07 0.57
N LEU A 41 -12.75 15.31 0.26
CA LEU A 41 -12.69 13.86 0.51
C LEU A 41 -11.28 13.43 0.86
N VAL A 42 -11.15 12.62 1.93
CA VAL A 42 -9.92 11.91 2.28
C VAL A 42 -10.12 10.42 2.05
N THR A 43 -9.19 9.80 1.35
CA THR A 43 -9.25 8.35 1.08
C THR A 43 -7.95 7.65 1.50
N PHE A 44 -8.08 6.46 2.08
CA PHE A 44 -6.93 5.60 2.37
C PHE A 44 -7.34 4.13 2.43
N ASN A 45 -6.34 3.25 2.36
CA ASN A 45 -6.55 1.83 2.50
C ASN A 45 -6.51 1.43 3.97
N LYS A 46 -7.41 0.53 4.35
CA LYS A 46 -7.51 -0.06 5.68
C LYS A 46 -6.26 -0.88 6.01
N ASP A 47 -5.74 -0.72 7.20
CA ASP A 47 -4.70 -1.55 7.79
C ASP A 47 -5.23 -2.17 9.09
N TYR A 48 -4.73 -3.35 9.44
CA TYR A 48 -5.26 -4.19 10.52
C TYR A 48 -4.35 -4.25 11.74
N THR A 49 -3.19 -3.56 11.70
CA THR A 49 -2.33 -3.47 12.86
C THR A 49 -2.95 -2.55 13.92
N PRO A 50 -2.78 -2.84 15.24
CA PRO A 50 -3.35 -2.01 16.30
C PRO A 50 -2.93 -0.54 16.22
N PHE A 51 -1.70 -0.28 15.78
CA PHE A 51 -1.19 1.08 15.56
C PHE A 51 -1.97 1.78 14.43
N SER A 52 -2.07 1.12 13.27
CA SER A 52 -2.75 1.69 12.11
C SER A 52 -4.24 1.90 12.36
N MET A 53 -4.90 0.98 13.03
CA MET A 53 -6.31 1.14 13.43
C MET A 53 -6.54 2.36 14.33
N LYS A 54 -5.63 2.64 15.26
CA LYS A 54 -5.70 3.84 16.11
C LYS A 54 -5.47 5.12 15.30
N ARG A 55 -4.47 5.13 14.42
CA ARG A 55 -4.18 6.23 13.50
C ARG A 55 -5.38 6.53 12.61
N ASP A 56 -5.93 5.51 11.97
CA ASP A 56 -7.03 5.63 11.02
C ASP A 56 -8.29 6.20 11.70
N LYS A 57 -8.61 5.72 12.91
CA LYS A 57 -9.70 6.30 13.72
C LYS A 57 -9.50 7.78 14.05
N LYS A 58 -8.27 8.20 14.36
CA LYS A 58 -7.97 9.61 14.63
C LYS A 58 -8.18 10.48 13.38
N ILE A 59 -7.69 10.01 12.22
CA ILE A 59 -7.87 10.70 10.94
C ILE A 59 -9.36 10.79 10.58
N GLU A 60 -10.11 9.70 10.75
CA GLU A 60 -11.55 9.69 10.51
C GLU A 60 -12.30 10.68 11.41
N SER A 61 -11.98 10.70 12.71
CA SER A 61 -12.57 11.63 13.67
C SER A 61 -12.25 13.09 13.35
N LEU A 62 -11.00 13.36 12.96
CA LEU A 62 -10.55 14.69 12.51
C LEU A 62 -11.33 15.16 11.28
N CYS A 63 -11.46 14.33 10.27
CA CYS A 63 -12.23 14.67 9.06
C CYS A 63 -13.69 14.92 9.37
N LYS A 64 -14.31 14.08 10.22
CA LYS A 64 -15.71 14.25 10.65
C LYS A 64 -15.92 15.57 11.38
N SER A 65 -15.01 15.98 12.26
CA SER A 65 -15.10 17.27 12.98
C SER A 65 -15.06 18.47 12.04
N GLN A 66 -14.39 18.33 10.89
CA GLN A 66 -14.29 19.37 9.85
C GLN A 66 -15.32 19.20 8.72
N LYS A 67 -16.26 18.24 8.85
CA LYS A 67 -17.29 17.93 7.84
C LYS A 67 -16.69 17.49 6.50
N ILE A 68 -15.53 16.84 6.52
CA ILE A 68 -14.85 16.28 5.35
C ILE A 68 -15.24 14.81 5.20
N GLU A 69 -15.59 14.40 4.00
CA GLU A 69 -15.93 13.01 3.70
C GLU A 69 -14.69 12.09 3.81
N VAL A 70 -14.91 10.87 4.32
CA VAL A 70 -13.84 9.85 4.42
C VAL A 70 -14.31 8.57 3.74
N ALA A 71 -13.48 8.04 2.85
CA ALA A 71 -13.70 6.74 2.24
C ALA A 71 -12.52 5.80 2.52
N ILE A 72 -12.79 4.70 3.22
CA ILE A 72 -11.78 3.71 3.62
C ILE A 72 -12.00 2.44 2.81
N PHE A 73 -10.96 1.96 2.14
CA PHE A 73 -11.04 0.80 1.26
C PHE A 73 -10.20 -0.36 1.78
N ALA A 74 -10.74 -1.55 1.66
CA ALA A 74 -10.00 -2.79 1.86
C ALA A 74 -9.19 -3.10 0.60
N ASP A 75 -7.87 -3.20 0.70
CA ASP A 75 -6.99 -3.46 -0.45
C ASP A 75 -5.73 -4.28 -0.14
N ALA A 76 -5.38 -4.44 1.14
CA ALA A 76 -4.17 -5.12 1.55
C ALA A 76 -4.21 -6.64 1.31
N PHE A 77 -5.40 -7.25 1.33
CA PHE A 77 -5.60 -8.69 1.21
C PHE A 77 -6.54 -9.05 0.06
N LEU A 78 -6.38 -10.24 -0.51
CA LEU A 78 -7.33 -10.79 -1.49
C LEU A 78 -8.70 -11.01 -0.85
N GLN A 79 -8.70 -11.46 0.40
CA GLN A 79 -9.88 -11.67 1.23
C GLN A 79 -9.71 -10.91 2.54
N GLU A 80 -10.76 -10.27 3.02
CA GLU A 80 -10.72 -9.61 4.33
C GLU A 80 -10.45 -10.64 5.45
N PRO A 81 -9.67 -10.29 6.49
CA PRO A 81 -9.31 -11.24 7.55
C PRO A 81 -10.50 -11.98 8.16
N ASP A 82 -11.62 -11.27 8.38
CA ASP A 82 -12.83 -11.82 9.00
C ASP A 82 -13.79 -12.51 8.00
N SER A 83 -13.43 -12.58 6.72
CA SER A 83 -14.27 -13.20 5.69
C SER A 83 -14.06 -14.72 5.54
N VAL A 84 -12.96 -15.24 6.10
CA VAL A 84 -12.57 -16.66 6.01
C VAL A 84 -12.53 -17.27 7.40
N LEU A 85 -13.71 -17.59 7.92
CA LEU A 85 -13.87 -18.21 9.23
C LEU A 85 -14.33 -19.67 9.11
N LYS A 86 -14.14 -20.47 10.17
CA LYS A 86 -14.74 -21.78 10.32
C LYS A 86 -16.28 -21.67 10.35
N ASP A 87 -16.98 -22.78 10.24
CA ASP A 87 -18.45 -22.79 10.25
C ASP A 87 -19.05 -22.42 11.63
N ASN A 88 -18.25 -22.53 12.70
CA ASN A 88 -18.58 -22.05 14.04
C ASN A 88 -18.22 -20.56 14.28
N GLY A 89 -17.75 -19.84 13.25
CA GLY A 89 -17.36 -18.42 13.34
C GLY A 89 -15.96 -18.14 13.88
N GLU A 90 -15.19 -19.17 14.24
CA GLU A 90 -13.81 -19.00 14.73
C GLU A 90 -12.79 -18.88 13.59
N PRO A 91 -11.64 -18.23 13.82
CA PRO A 91 -10.55 -18.20 12.86
C PRO A 91 -9.90 -19.58 12.68
N TYR A 92 -9.36 -19.80 11.50
CA TYR A 92 -8.55 -20.99 11.24
C TYR A 92 -7.17 -20.85 11.88
N THR A 93 -6.71 -21.87 12.57
CA THR A 93 -5.37 -21.98 13.15
C THR A 93 -4.39 -22.76 12.25
N VAL A 94 -4.92 -23.46 11.25
CA VAL A 94 -4.14 -24.28 10.30
C VAL A 94 -4.33 -23.73 8.89
N PHE A 95 -3.23 -23.58 8.16
CA PHE A 95 -3.24 -22.95 6.82
C PHE A 95 -4.05 -23.72 5.78
N THR A 96 -3.91 -25.05 5.71
CA THR A 96 -4.51 -25.85 4.63
C THR A 96 -6.04 -25.73 4.56
N PRO A 97 -6.82 -25.90 5.65
CA PRO A 97 -8.26 -25.71 5.60
C PRO A 97 -8.65 -24.25 5.36
N PHE A 98 -7.91 -23.29 5.90
CA PHE A 98 -8.08 -21.88 5.59
C PHE A 98 -7.95 -21.62 4.08
N CYS A 99 -6.85 -22.06 3.47
CA CYS A 99 -6.59 -21.88 2.05
C CYS A 99 -7.68 -22.49 1.17
N LYS A 100 -8.11 -23.73 1.48
CA LYS A 100 -9.21 -24.40 0.76
C LYS A 100 -10.52 -23.63 0.83
N LYS A 101 -10.83 -22.98 1.95
CA LYS A 101 -12.03 -22.14 2.09
C LYS A 101 -11.87 -20.80 1.39
N ALA A 102 -10.72 -20.14 1.56
CA ALA A 102 -10.41 -18.86 0.91
C ALA A 102 -10.47 -18.94 -0.62
N GLN A 103 -9.96 -20.02 -1.23
CA GLN A 103 -10.00 -20.25 -2.68
C GLN A 103 -11.40 -20.35 -3.27
N LYS A 104 -12.41 -20.65 -2.46
CA LYS A 104 -13.82 -20.71 -2.91
C LYS A 104 -14.46 -19.32 -2.97
N LEU A 105 -13.87 -18.33 -2.34
CA LEU A 105 -14.38 -16.96 -2.33
C LEU A 105 -14.02 -16.24 -3.61
N ALA A 106 -14.93 -15.42 -4.10
CA ALA A 106 -14.66 -14.60 -5.28
C ALA A 106 -13.59 -13.55 -4.98
N VAL A 107 -12.61 -13.46 -5.87
CA VAL A 107 -11.60 -12.41 -5.83
C VAL A 107 -12.07 -11.24 -6.67
N ARG A 108 -12.06 -10.03 -6.10
CA ARG A 108 -12.46 -8.84 -6.86
C ARG A 108 -11.47 -8.57 -7.99
N LYS A 109 -12.01 -8.19 -9.13
CA LYS A 109 -11.20 -7.83 -10.29
C LYS A 109 -10.51 -6.48 -10.08
N PRO A 110 -9.23 -6.32 -10.49
CA PRO A 110 -8.56 -5.02 -10.46
C PRO A 110 -9.33 -3.99 -11.27
N ARG A 111 -9.47 -2.78 -10.73
CA ARG A 111 -10.04 -1.65 -11.46
C ARG A 111 -8.94 -0.84 -12.11
N ILE A 112 -9.08 -0.53 -13.39
CA ILE A 112 -8.16 0.33 -14.12
C ILE A 112 -8.69 1.76 -14.07
N LEU A 113 -7.86 2.67 -13.58
CA LEU A 113 -8.15 4.09 -13.62
C LEU A 113 -8.10 4.59 -15.08
N ARG A 114 -9.27 4.90 -15.66
CA ARG A 114 -9.38 5.35 -17.05
C ARG A 114 -9.15 6.85 -17.20
N LYS A 115 -9.57 7.64 -16.23
CA LYS A 115 -9.35 9.10 -16.17
C LYS A 115 -8.81 9.46 -14.81
N SER A 116 -7.93 10.44 -14.75
CA SER A 116 -7.38 10.97 -13.51
C SER A 116 -7.36 12.49 -13.60
N ASN A 117 -7.98 13.14 -12.61
CA ASN A 117 -7.90 14.59 -12.43
C ASN A 117 -6.88 14.85 -11.32
N PHE A 118 -5.61 14.68 -11.65
CA PHE A 118 -4.54 14.96 -10.70
C PHE A 118 -4.24 16.45 -10.66
N THR A 119 -3.89 16.97 -9.48
CA THR A 119 -3.23 18.26 -9.35
C THR A 119 -1.72 18.10 -9.32
N ASN A 120 -1.00 19.04 -9.89
CA ASN A 120 0.47 19.14 -9.81
C ASN A 120 0.91 20.23 -8.82
N GLU A 121 -0.01 20.75 -8.02
CA GLU A 121 0.27 21.75 -7.01
C GLU A 121 1.25 21.25 -5.95
N LYS A 122 2.19 22.08 -5.54
CA LYS A 122 3.15 21.76 -4.48
C LYS A 122 2.55 22.14 -3.13
N LEU A 123 2.40 21.16 -2.24
CA LEU A 123 1.90 21.42 -0.90
C LEU A 123 3.01 21.95 0.03
N LYS A 124 2.63 22.86 0.93
CA LYS A 124 3.56 23.41 1.94
C LYS A 124 3.92 22.33 2.97
N GLY A 125 5.21 22.25 3.33
CA GLY A 125 5.72 21.23 4.28
C GLY A 125 6.15 19.92 3.63
N GLU A 126 6.08 19.83 2.29
CA GLU A 126 6.60 18.68 1.55
C GLU A 126 8.12 18.54 1.75
N VAL A 127 8.58 17.32 2.04
CA VAL A 127 9.99 16.97 2.17
C VAL A 127 10.47 16.18 0.94
N ASN A 128 11.77 16.21 0.67
CA ASN A 128 12.37 15.38 -0.37
C ASN A 128 13.13 14.23 0.30
N PRO A 129 12.59 13.01 0.32
CA PRO A 129 13.23 11.89 0.99
C PRO A 129 14.52 11.50 0.27
N LYS A 130 15.63 11.35 1.03
CA LYS A 130 16.90 10.84 0.49
C LYS A 130 16.81 9.33 0.32
N LEU A 131 17.16 8.84 -0.86
CA LEU A 131 17.19 7.41 -1.18
C LEU A 131 18.51 6.79 -0.71
N GLY A 132 18.43 5.78 0.18
CA GLY A 132 19.62 5.05 0.66
C GLY A 132 19.89 3.76 -0.10
N LEU A 133 18.87 3.04 -0.56
CA LEU A 133 18.99 1.76 -1.26
C LEU A 133 18.20 1.77 -2.56
N ILE A 134 18.72 1.07 -3.56
CA ILE A 134 18.05 0.92 -4.86
C ILE A 134 17.06 -0.24 -4.77
N GLY A 135 15.82 0.01 -5.10
CA GLY A 135 14.72 -0.96 -5.13
C GLY A 135 13.53 -0.38 -5.90
N GLY A 136 12.34 -0.90 -5.65
CA GLY A 136 11.11 -0.38 -6.26
C GLY A 136 10.64 -1.20 -7.44
N ARG A 137 9.52 -0.77 -8.04
CA ARG A 137 8.85 -1.50 -9.12
C ARG A 137 9.74 -1.76 -10.34
N SER A 138 10.55 -0.78 -10.72
CA SER A 138 11.43 -0.90 -11.89
C SER A 138 12.46 -2.00 -11.69
N GLU A 139 13.08 -2.06 -10.53
CA GLU A 139 14.02 -3.13 -10.17
C GLU A 139 13.30 -4.48 -10.04
N GLY A 140 12.15 -4.54 -9.39
CA GLY A 140 11.33 -5.75 -9.32
C GLY A 140 10.95 -6.30 -10.70
N ILE A 141 10.63 -5.44 -11.67
CA ILE A 141 10.35 -5.86 -13.06
C ILE A 141 11.60 -6.41 -13.74
N LYS A 142 12.78 -5.83 -13.49
CA LYS A 142 14.05 -6.36 -14.04
C LYS A 142 14.32 -7.78 -13.51
N LEU A 143 14.16 -7.98 -12.20
CA LEU A 143 14.30 -9.30 -11.56
C LEU A 143 13.28 -10.30 -12.12
N LEU A 144 12.03 -9.89 -12.27
CA LEU A 144 10.97 -10.74 -12.82
C LEU A 144 11.25 -11.17 -14.28
N LYS A 145 11.78 -10.27 -15.11
CA LYS A 145 12.23 -10.62 -16.47
C LYS A 145 13.38 -11.64 -16.47
N GLY A 146 14.20 -11.62 -15.42
CA GLY A 146 15.32 -12.55 -15.22
C GLY A 146 14.94 -13.86 -14.55
N ILE A 147 13.69 -14.08 -14.14
CA ILE A 147 13.27 -15.20 -13.28
C ILE A 147 13.58 -16.59 -13.88
N LYS A 148 13.60 -16.71 -15.21
CA LYS A 148 13.97 -17.94 -15.90
C LYS A 148 15.43 -18.39 -15.61
N LYS A 149 16.28 -17.48 -15.13
CA LYS A 149 17.67 -17.78 -14.74
C LYS A 149 17.74 -18.45 -13.35
N LEU A 150 16.69 -18.40 -12.55
CA LEU A 150 16.61 -18.98 -11.21
C LEU A 150 16.23 -20.48 -11.24
N THR A 151 16.81 -21.24 -12.16
CA THR A 151 16.50 -22.69 -12.36
C THR A 151 16.85 -23.56 -11.16
N LYS A 152 17.76 -23.10 -10.30
CA LYS A 152 18.23 -23.82 -9.10
C LYS A 152 17.70 -23.19 -7.81
N TYR A 153 16.58 -22.46 -7.88
CA TYR A 153 16.03 -21.74 -6.72
C TYR A 153 15.82 -22.63 -5.51
N GLU A 154 15.25 -23.82 -5.67
CA GLU A 154 14.96 -24.73 -4.55
C GLU A 154 16.22 -25.18 -3.80
N THR A 155 17.35 -25.34 -4.50
CA THR A 155 18.61 -25.81 -3.90
C THR A 155 19.48 -24.67 -3.38
N LEU A 156 19.32 -23.47 -3.88
CA LEU A 156 20.21 -22.34 -3.61
C LEU A 156 19.58 -21.20 -2.83
N ARG A 157 18.26 -21.22 -2.61
CA ARG A 157 17.54 -20.16 -1.89
C ARG A 157 18.05 -19.90 -0.46
N ASP A 158 18.60 -20.92 0.18
CA ASP A 158 19.10 -20.85 1.56
C ASP A 158 20.57 -20.39 1.64
N PHE A 159 21.19 -20.09 0.49
CA PHE A 159 22.57 -19.62 0.39
C PHE A 159 22.61 -18.15 -0.04
N PRO A 160 22.48 -17.18 0.89
CA PRO A 160 22.35 -15.76 0.55
C PRO A 160 23.58 -15.15 -0.14
N ALA A 161 24.75 -15.81 -0.04
CA ALA A 161 25.96 -15.41 -0.75
C ALA A 161 25.90 -15.71 -2.26
N GLN A 162 24.93 -16.49 -2.71
CA GLN A 162 24.74 -16.82 -4.12
C GLN A 162 23.56 -16.02 -4.66
N ASP A 163 23.75 -15.38 -5.81
CA ASP A 163 22.74 -14.50 -6.45
C ASP A 163 21.65 -15.30 -7.17
N TYR A 164 20.99 -16.20 -6.44
CA TYR A 164 19.91 -17.08 -6.93
C TYR A 164 18.54 -16.82 -6.29
N THR A 165 18.39 -15.71 -5.63
CA THR A 165 17.11 -15.29 -5.04
C THR A 165 16.70 -13.90 -5.56
N THR A 166 15.47 -13.53 -5.30
CA THR A 166 14.99 -12.17 -5.62
C THR A 166 15.46 -11.14 -4.59
N HIS A 167 16.12 -11.55 -3.51
CA HIS A 167 16.50 -10.71 -2.37
C HIS A 167 15.32 -9.91 -1.77
N LEU A 168 14.11 -10.48 -1.84
CA LEU A 168 12.87 -9.91 -1.30
C LEU A 168 12.59 -10.45 0.10
#